data_e743aa1d9193f738d51f33a9012f961f
#
_entry.id   e743aa1d9193f738d51f33a9012f961f
#
_cell.length_a   1.000
_cell.length_b   1.000
_cell.length_c   1.000
_cell.angle_alpha   90.00
_cell.angle_beta   90.00
_cell.angle_gamma   90.00
#
_symmetry.space_group_name_H-M   'P 1'
#
loop_
_entity.id
_entity.type
_entity.pdbx_description
1 polymer ?
#
loop_
_entity_poly.entity_id
_entity_poly.type
_entity_poly.pdbx_seq_one_letter_code
_entity_poly.pdbx_strand_id
1 'polypeptide(L)'
;MKNTQRQIEGMKKQTIGVEIEMADITRQKAIKVVANYFGTGNTVRHDGGSYDAWSCLDNQNRRWTITRDVSIRADRDEEKAELATPILKYEDIEDLQKIARQLRHAGAVSNPNHGCGVHIHIGANGHTAKTLRNLVNIMASHEPLLKESLKLDSYRVSNYCKMVDSKFLKEVNKKKPTSMSALADIWYNTQSDSYRSRSSHYNGSRYHMTNLHATFTKGTIEFRLFQFDNPSLDKKGGIHAGQLKSYIQLCLALSEMAKEVSKASSRPQQNENPKYAMRTWLLRLGFIGDEFATAREILTRNLRGDAAFRSGTRAC
;
A
#
# COMPACT_ATOMS: atom_id res chain seq x y z
N MET A 1 15.44 12.10 19.66
CA MET A 1 16.35 11.49 18.67
C MET A 1 16.49 9.99 18.83
N LYS A 2 16.78 9.40 20.01
CA LYS A 2 16.90 7.92 20.18
C LYS A 2 15.66 7.13 19.78
N ASN A 3 14.45 7.59 20.10
CA ASN A 3 13.20 6.91 19.69
C ASN A 3 12.97 6.91 18.17
N THR A 4 13.33 7.99 17.48
CA THR A 4 13.17 8.09 16.03
C THR A 4 14.11 7.14 15.29
N GLN A 5 15.36 7.02 15.73
CA GLN A 5 16.31 6.10 15.14
C GLN A 5 15.87 4.65 15.31
N ARG A 6 15.43 4.27 16.51
CA ARG A 6 14.87 2.94 16.80
C ARG A 6 13.65 2.63 15.89
N GLN A 7 12.76 3.60 15.71
CA GLN A 7 11.58 3.46 14.85
C GLN A 7 11.98 3.22 13.39
N ILE A 8 12.97 3.97 12.87
CA ILE A 8 13.50 3.76 11.51
C ILE A 8 14.14 2.39 11.36
N GLU A 9 14.91 1.94 12.35
CA GLU A 9 15.51 0.61 12.35
C GLU A 9 14.45 -0.50 12.40
N GLY A 10 13.43 -0.36 13.23
CA GLY A 10 12.29 -1.29 13.30
C GLY A 10 11.52 -1.34 11.98
N MET A 11 11.27 -0.17 11.36
CA MET A 11 10.65 -0.07 10.05
C MET A 11 11.43 -0.86 9.00
N LYS A 12 12.76 -0.73 8.94
CA LYS A 12 13.61 -1.38 7.93
C LYS A 12 13.77 -2.89 8.10
N LYS A 13 13.46 -3.44 9.27
CA LYS A 13 13.54 -4.89 9.53
C LYS A 13 12.31 -5.68 9.07
N GLN A 14 11.25 -5.01 8.68
CA GLN A 14 10.00 -5.65 8.27
C GLN A 14 10.10 -6.18 6.85
N THR A 15 9.32 -7.22 6.56
CA THR A 15 9.18 -7.78 5.21
C THR A 15 8.10 -7.08 4.41
N ILE A 16 8.28 -7.05 3.10
CA ILE A 16 7.46 -6.31 2.15
C ILE A 16 6.99 -7.25 1.05
N GLY A 17 5.73 -7.13 0.63
CA GLY A 17 5.20 -7.64 -0.62
C GLY A 17 4.54 -6.49 -1.38
N VAL A 18 4.63 -6.48 -2.71
CA VAL A 18 4.02 -5.44 -3.54
C VAL A 18 3.28 -6.07 -4.70
N GLU A 19 2.05 -5.62 -4.92
CA GLU A 19 1.26 -5.91 -6.10
C GLU A 19 1.11 -4.60 -6.90
N ILE A 20 1.41 -4.63 -8.21
CA ILE A 20 1.28 -3.48 -9.12
C ILE A 20 0.40 -3.89 -10.28
N GLU A 21 -0.80 -3.33 -10.35
CA GLU A 21 -1.71 -3.52 -11.46
C GLU A 21 -1.31 -2.63 -12.65
N MET A 22 -1.30 -3.20 -13.85
CA MET A 22 -0.83 -2.52 -15.07
C MET A 22 -1.68 -2.92 -16.28
N ALA A 23 -1.89 -1.96 -17.18
CA ALA A 23 -2.45 -2.13 -18.51
C ALA A 23 -1.39 -1.89 -19.60
N ASP A 24 -1.75 -2.09 -20.86
CA ASP A 24 -0.99 -1.76 -22.08
C ASP A 24 0.36 -2.53 -22.21
N ILE A 25 0.54 -3.55 -21.41
CA ILE A 25 1.69 -4.46 -21.49
C ILE A 25 1.22 -5.91 -21.32
N THR A 26 1.64 -6.81 -22.20
CA THR A 26 1.30 -8.22 -22.02
C THR A 26 2.02 -8.82 -20.82
N ARG A 27 1.38 -9.78 -20.14
CA ARG A 27 1.96 -10.49 -18.98
C ARG A 27 3.32 -11.10 -19.34
N GLN A 28 3.45 -11.71 -20.54
CA GLN A 28 4.72 -12.25 -21.03
C GLN A 28 5.80 -11.17 -21.17
N LYS A 29 5.46 -10.01 -21.74
CA LYS A 29 6.42 -8.90 -21.89
C LYS A 29 6.84 -8.35 -20.54
N ALA A 30 5.89 -8.18 -19.63
CA ALA A 30 6.16 -7.64 -18.28
C ALA A 30 7.10 -8.56 -17.49
N ILE A 31 6.89 -9.88 -17.50
CA ILE A 31 7.78 -10.80 -16.76
C ILE A 31 9.19 -10.87 -17.40
N LYS A 32 9.30 -10.73 -18.73
CA LYS A 32 10.60 -10.63 -19.40
C LYS A 32 11.37 -9.38 -18.99
N VAL A 33 10.68 -8.26 -18.77
CA VAL A 33 11.32 -7.04 -18.24
C VAL A 33 11.94 -7.30 -16.86
N VAL A 34 11.21 -7.97 -15.98
CA VAL A 34 11.71 -8.35 -14.64
C VAL A 34 12.91 -9.29 -14.74
N ALA A 35 12.79 -10.36 -15.54
CA ALA A 35 13.86 -11.33 -15.72
C ALA A 35 15.13 -10.71 -16.34
N ASN A 36 14.98 -9.81 -17.30
CA ASN A 36 16.09 -9.11 -17.94
C ASN A 36 16.80 -8.16 -16.94
N TYR A 37 16.06 -7.52 -16.04
CA TYR A 37 16.64 -6.70 -14.98
C TYR A 37 17.62 -7.50 -14.12
N PHE A 38 17.27 -8.73 -13.76
CA PHE A 38 18.09 -9.62 -12.95
C PHE A 38 19.09 -10.48 -13.75
N GLY A 39 19.06 -10.42 -15.08
CA GLY A 39 19.89 -11.28 -15.93
C GLY A 39 19.46 -12.76 -15.94
N THR A 40 18.21 -13.04 -15.60
CA THR A 40 17.66 -14.40 -15.40
C THR A 40 16.65 -14.80 -16.47
N GLY A 41 16.81 -14.30 -17.69
CA GLY A 41 15.84 -14.53 -18.79
C GLY A 41 15.53 -16.00 -19.08
N ASN A 42 16.45 -16.92 -18.80
CA ASN A 42 16.28 -18.36 -18.91
C ASN A 42 15.32 -18.97 -17.87
N THR A 43 14.94 -18.22 -16.83
CA THR A 43 13.99 -18.66 -15.80
C THR A 43 12.54 -18.29 -16.10
N VAL A 44 12.27 -17.54 -17.17
CA VAL A 44 10.91 -17.14 -17.57
C VAL A 44 10.08 -18.37 -17.91
N ARG A 45 8.90 -18.48 -17.27
CA ARG A 45 7.95 -19.58 -17.45
C ARG A 45 6.53 -19.07 -17.61
N HIS A 46 5.77 -19.75 -18.47
CA HIS A 46 4.32 -19.63 -18.51
C HIS A 46 3.73 -20.70 -17.60
N ASP A 47 3.19 -20.29 -16.48
CA ASP A 47 2.62 -21.20 -15.48
C ASP A 47 1.14 -21.52 -15.77
N GLY A 48 0.49 -20.71 -16.61
CA GLY A 48 -0.90 -20.91 -17.05
C GLY A 48 -1.92 -20.74 -15.92
N GLY A 49 -2.90 -21.63 -15.88
CA GLY A 49 -4.01 -21.60 -14.93
C GLY A 49 -5.06 -20.52 -15.23
N SER A 50 -6.06 -20.38 -14.36
CA SER A 50 -7.18 -19.42 -14.52
C SER A 50 -6.73 -17.95 -14.55
N TYR A 51 -5.56 -17.66 -14.01
CA TYR A 51 -4.97 -16.31 -13.99
C TYR A 51 -3.92 -16.10 -15.07
N ASP A 52 -3.74 -17.06 -15.98
CA ASP A 52 -2.74 -17.01 -17.07
C ASP A 52 -1.40 -16.47 -16.56
N ALA A 53 -0.86 -17.14 -15.55
CA ALA A 53 0.29 -16.69 -14.79
C ALA A 53 1.60 -16.89 -15.56
N TRP A 54 2.49 -15.90 -15.41
CA TRP A 54 3.88 -15.94 -15.86
C TRP A 54 4.80 -15.70 -14.68
N SER A 55 5.96 -16.35 -14.64
CA SER A 55 6.93 -16.16 -13.57
C SER A 55 8.37 -16.15 -14.07
N CYS A 56 9.24 -15.58 -13.23
CA CYS A 56 10.68 -15.71 -13.33
C CYS A 56 11.32 -15.76 -11.94
N LEU A 57 12.59 -16.10 -11.86
CA LEU A 57 13.38 -16.00 -10.64
C LEU A 57 14.27 -14.78 -10.71
N ASP A 58 14.56 -14.17 -9.55
CA ASP A 58 15.62 -13.18 -9.43
C ASP A 58 16.98 -13.86 -9.15
N ASN A 59 18.02 -13.06 -8.97
CA ASN A 59 19.38 -13.54 -8.68
C ASN A 59 19.55 -14.18 -7.28
N GLN A 60 18.50 -14.11 -6.43
CA GLN A 60 18.42 -14.80 -5.15
C GLN A 60 17.47 -16.02 -5.20
N ASN A 61 17.04 -16.46 -6.38
CA ASN A 61 16.07 -17.54 -6.62
C ASN A 61 14.69 -17.26 -6.01
N ARG A 62 14.32 -15.99 -5.79
CA ARG A 62 12.99 -15.62 -5.35
C ARG A 62 12.07 -15.48 -6.57
N ARG A 63 10.83 -15.97 -6.47
CA ARG A 63 9.88 -16.00 -7.57
C ARG A 63 9.11 -14.69 -7.68
N TRP A 64 9.20 -14.06 -8.84
CA TRP A 64 8.35 -12.96 -9.29
C TRP A 64 7.24 -13.50 -10.17
N THR A 65 6.04 -12.98 -10.06
CA THR A 65 4.88 -13.49 -10.81
C THR A 65 4.12 -12.34 -11.46
N ILE A 66 3.63 -12.56 -12.67
CA ILE A 66 2.67 -11.67 -13.32
C ILE A 66 1.41 -12.49 -13.57
N THR A 67 0.28 -12.00 -13.09
CA THR A 67 -1.02 -12.66 -13.23
C THR A 67 -2.03 -11.76 -13.94
N ARG A 68 -3.11 -12.35 -14.42
CA ARG A 68 -4.28 -11.66 -14.92
C ARG A 68 -5.08 -11.11 -13.76
N ASP A 69 -5.39 -9.81 -13.76
CA ASP A 69 -6.44 -9.24 -12.91
C ASP A 69 -7.59 -8.73 -13.79
N VAL A 70 -8.80 -9.29 -13.57
CA VAL A 70 -10.01 -8.97 -14.35
C VAL A 70 -10.54 -7.56 -14.11
N SER A 71 -10.16 -6.92 -13.02
CA SER A 71 -10.58 -5.55 -12.69
C SER A 71 -9.88 -4.49 -13.54
N ILE A 72 -8.73 -4.84 -14.15
CA ILE A 72 -7.96 -3.96 -15.01
C ILE A 72 -8.71 -3.74 -16.33
N ARG A 73 -8.76 -2.51 -16.77
CA ARG A 73 -9.31 -2.11 -18.07
C ARG A 73 -8.19 -1.96 -19.08
N ALA A 74 -8.15 -2.85 -20.05
CA ALA A 74 -7.21 -2.86 -21.19
C ALA A 74 -7.94 -3.33 -22.43
N ASP A 75 -7.43 -2.98 -23.62
CA ASP A 75 -8.05 -3.34 -24.90
C ASP A 75 -7.99 -4.86 -25.14
N ARG A 76 -6.92 -5.51 -24.69
CA ARG A 76 -6.73 -6.96 -24.83
C ARG A 76 -6.61 -7.60 -23.46
N ASP A 77 -7.17 -8.81 -23.31
CA ASP A 77 -7.13 -9.52 -22.03
C ASP A 77 -5.70 -9.86 -21.57
N GLU A 78 -4.80 -10.16 -22.50
CA GLU A 78 -3.39 -10.44 -22.22
C GLU A 78 -2.61 -9.23 -21.67
N GLU A 79 -3.16 -8.02 -21.81
CA GLU A 79 -2.61 -6.74 -21.29
C GLU A 79 -3.13 -6.36 -19.90
N LYS A 80 -3.96 -7.18 -19.30
CA LYS A 80 -4.36 -7.07 -17.89
C LYS A 80 -3.32 -7.76 -17.04
N ALA A 81 -2.38 -7.02 -16.51
CA ALA A 81 -1.21 -7.57 -15.83
C ALA A 81 -1.08 -7.05 -14.40
N GLU A 82 -0.99 -7.95 -13.43
CA GLU A 82 -0.65 -7.65 -12.05
C GLU A 82 0.71 -8.28 -11.71
N LEU A 83 1.68 -7.44 -11.40
CA LEU A 83 2.97 -7.88 -10.86
C LEU A 83 2.83 -8.16 -9.37
N ALA A 84 3.16 -9.39 -8.95
CA ALA A 84 3.33 -9.73 -7.54
C ALA A 84 4.81 -10.03 -7.26
N THR A 85 5.38 -9.32 -6.29
CA THR A 85 6.77 -9.54 -5.87
C THR A 85 6.89 -10.76 -4.95
N PRO A 86 8.08 -11.37 -4.82
CA PRO A 86 8.40 -12.21 -3.68
C PRO A 86 8.40 -11.40 -2.38
N ILE A 87 8.68 -12.06 -1.26
CA ILE A 87 8.96 -11.38 0.00
C ILE A 87 10.26 -10.58 -0.15
N LEU A 88 10.13 -9.27 -0.04
CA LEU A 88 11.22 -8.30 -0.16
C LEU A 88 11.63 -7.76 1.22
N LYS A 89 12.82 -7.18 1.27
CA LYS A 89 13.34 -6.41 2.39
C LYS A 89 13.49 -4.93 1.99
N TYR A 90 13.86 -4.10 2.94
CA TYR A 90 14.02 -2.66 2.69
C TYR A 90 15.07 -2.34 1.62
N GLU A 91 16.16 -3.10 1.59
CA GLU A 91 17.24 -2.99 0.59
C GLU A 91 16.78 -3.30 -0.84
N ASP A 92 15.76 -4.14 -1.03
CA ASP A 92 15.23 -4.49 -2.35
C ASP A 92 14.39 -3.35 -2.98
N ILE A 93 14.05 -2.29 -2.24
CA ILE A 93 13.20 -1.20 -2.74
C ILE A 93 13.85 -0.51 -3.95
N GLU A 94 15.16 -0.39 -3.97
CA GLU A 94 15.86 0.23 -5.10
C GLU A 94 15.73 -0.59 -6.38
N ASP A 95 15.87 -1.90 -6.29
CA ASP A 95 15.67 -2.82 -7.43
C ASP A 95 14.22 -2.75 -7.93
N LEU A 96 13.24 -2.77 -7.02
CA LEU A 96 11.84 -2.59 -7.37
C LEU A 96 11.57 -1.25 -8.07
N GLN A 97 12.22 -0.17 -7.66
CA GLN A 97 12.13 1.13 -8.33
C GLN A 97 12.71 1.10 -9.75
N LYS A 98 13.82 0.39 -9.97
CA LYS A 98 14.44 0.23 -11.30
C LYS A 98 13.52 -0.61 -12.21
N ILE A 99 12.99 -1.72 -11.70
CA ILE A 99 12.01 -2.56 -12.41
C ILE A 99 10.77 -1.73 -12.79
N ALA A 100 10.23 -0.96 -11.87
CA ALA A 100 9.08 -0.08 -12.13
C ALA A 100 9.34 0.92 -13.28
N ARG A 101 10.54 1.51 -13.33
CA ARG A 101 10.94 2.38 -14.46
C ARG A 101 11.03 1.61 -15.78
N GLN A 102 11.61 0.41 -15.76
CA GLN A 102 11.74 -0.42 -16.97
C GLN A 102 10.37 -0.89 -17.48
N LEU A 103 9.45 -1.29 -16.61
CA LEU A 103 8.07 -1.62 -16.97
C LEU A 103 7.37 -0.43 -17.66
N ARG A 104 7.49 0.76 -17.10
CA ARG A 104 6.96 1.98 -17.72
C ARG A 104 7.59 2.25 -19.09
N HIS A 105 8.90 2.12 -19.22
CA HIS A 105 9.59 2.30 -20.52
C HIS A 105 9.21 1.22 -21.54
N ALA A 106 8.84 0.03 -21.07
CA ALA A 106 8.31 -1.03 -21.91
C ALA A 106 6.85 -0.81 -22.36
N GLY A 107 6.19 0.25 -21.89
CA GLY A 107 4.84 0.65 -22.27
C GLY A 107 3.77 0.39 -21.22
N ALA A 108 4.11 -0.20 -20.07
CA ALA A 108 3.14 -0.41 -19.00
C ALA A 108 2.53 0.91 -18.50
N VAL A 109 1.22 0.91 -18.34
CA VAL A 109 0.43 2.02 -17.80
C VAL A 109 -0.27 1.54 -16.53
N SER A 110 -0.23 2.35 -15.47
CA SER A 110 -0.92 2.05 -14.22
C SER A 110 -1.50 3.34 -13.66
N ASN A 111 -2.83 3.46 -13.70
CA ASN A 111 -3.56 4.59 -13.16
C ASN A 111 -5.03 4.22 -12.93
N PRO A 112 -5.83 5.05 -12.21
CA PRO A 112 -7.23 4.77 -11.95
C PRO A 112 -8.12 4.68 -13.20
N ASN A 113 -7.76 5.34 -14.31
CA ASN A 113 -8.53 5.25 -15.56
C ASN A 113 -8.51 3.83 -16.14
N HIS A 114 -7.45 3.08 -15.89
CA HIS A 114 -7.36 1.66 -16.21
C HIS A 114 -7.86 0.74 -15.08
N GLY A 115 -8.40 1.31 -14.00
CA GLY A 115 -8.80 0.55 -12.81
C GLY A 115 -7.63 0.10 -11.93
N CYS A 116 -6.40 0.50 -12.27
CA CYS A 116 -5.18 0.01 -11.63
C CYS A 116 -4.95 0.63 -10.25
N GLY A 117 -4.44 -0.19 -9.34
CA GLY A 117 -3.97 0.19 -8.02
C GLY A 117 -2.59 -0.39 -7.71
N VAL A 118 -2.13 -0.07 -6.50
CA VAL A 118 -0.92 -0.63 -5.90
C VAL A 118 -1.28 -1.13 -4.51
N HIS A 119 -0.99 -2.39 -4.24
CA HIS A 119 -1.20 -3.01 -2.94
C HIS A 119 0.16 -3.28 -2.29
N ILE A 120 0.26 -2.92 -1.01
CA ILE A 120 1.50 -3.11 -0.25
C ILE A 120 1.19 -3.98 0.96
N HIS A 121 1.92 -5.08 1.06
CA HIS A 121 1.85 -6.03 2.14
C HIS A 121 3.03 -5.83 3.07
N ILE A 122 2.76 -5.71 4.36
CA ILE A 122 3.80 -5.72 5.41
C ILE A 122 3.60 -6.98 6.23
N GLY A 123 4.66 -7.72 6.46
CA GLY A 123 4.60 -8.93 7.29
C GLY A 123 4.01 -8.63 8.67
N ALA A 124 3.01 -9.40 9.08
CA ALA A 124 2.32 -9.19 10.35
C ALA A 124 3.10 -9.72 11.57
N ASN A 125 4.31 -10.25 11.37
CA ASN A 125 5.16 -10.73 12.45
C ASN A 125 5.45 -9.62 13.47
N GLY A 126 5.30 -9.96 14.76
CA GLY A 126 5.45 -9.00 15.87
C GLY A 126 4.21 -8.15 16.14
N HIS A 127 3.15 -8.27 15.34
CA HIS A 127 1.85 -7.69 15.67
C HIS A 127 1.03 -8.58 16.61
N THR A 128 0.30 -7.93 17.49
CA THR A 128 -0.72 -8.51 18.36
C THR A 128 -2.09 -7.89 18.05
N ALA A 129 -3.17 -8.43 18.58
CA ALA A 129 -4.49 -7.82 18.42
C ALA A 129 -4.52 -6.36 18.91
N LYS A 130 -3.75 -6.02 19.97
CA LYS A 130 -3.60 -4.65 20.46
C LYS A 130 -2.92 -3.75 19.43
N THR A 131 -1.81 -4.19 18.85
CA THR A 131 -1.06 -3.36 17.89
C THR A 131 -1.79 -3.21 16.56
N LEU A 132 -2.53 -4.24 16.11
CA LEU A 132 -3.42 -4.12 14.95
C LEU A 132 -4.60 -3.18 15.22
N ARG A 133 -5.16 -3.19 16.44
CA ARG A 133 -6.15 -2.17 16.85
C ARG A 133 -5.55 -0.77 16.82
N ASN A 134 -4.30 -0.59 17.26
CA ASN A 134 -3.61 0.69 17.15
C ASN A 134 -3.48 1.11 15.67
N LEU A 135 -3.09 0.18 14.79
CA LEU A 135 -2.94 0.44 13.36
C LEU A 135 -4.24 0.94 12.73
N VAL A 136 -5.37 0.23 12.95
CA VAL A 136 -6.65 0.64 12.38
C VAL A 136 -7.13 1.98 12.97
N ASN A 137 -6.81 2.28 14.23
CA ASN A 137 -7.11 3.59 14.82
C ASN A 137 -6.25 4.70 14.19
N ILE A 138 -4.95 4.45 13.96
CA ILE A 138 -4.06 5.39 13.26
C ILE A 138 -4.59 5.63 11.85
N MET A 139 -4.94 4.57 11.11
CA MET A 139 -5.51 4.69 9.77
C MET A 139 -6.81 5.47 9.79
N ALA A 140 -7.81 5.09 10.59
CA ALA A 140 -9.10 5.78 10.68
C ALA A 140 -8.95 7.28 10.97
N SER A 141 -7.99 7.67 11.78
CA SER A 141 -7.74 9.08 12.09
C SER A 141 -7.06 9.87 10.97
N HIS A 142 -6.43 9.19 9.99
CA HIS A 142 -5.66 9.83 8.92
C HIS A 142 -6.17 9.50 7.50
N GLU A 143 -7.09 8.57 7.32
CA GLU A 143 -7.64 8.21 6.00
C GLU A 143 -8.21 9.41 5.23
N PRO A 144 -8.94 10.36 5.85
CA PRO A 144 -9.39 11.55 5.12
C PRO A 144 -8.22 12.39 4.59
N LEU A 145 -7.17 12.56 5.39
CA LEU A 145 -5.96 13.29 5.00
C LEU A 145 -5.18 12.56 3.91
N LEU A 146 -5.07 11.23 4.00
CA LEU A 146 -4.44 10.40 2.96
C LEU A 146 -5.21 10.44 1.65
N LYS A 147 -6.55 10.39 1.70
CA LYS A 147 -7.41 10.50 0.51
C LYS A 147 -7.14 11.81 -0.24
N GLU A 148 -7.06 12.94 0.47
CA GLU A 148 -6.75 14.25 -0.11
C GLU A 148 -5.31 14.30 -0.63
N SER A 149 -4.35 13.89 0.19
CA SER A 149 -2.90 13.88 -0.10
C SER A 149 -2.56 13.10 -1.38
N LEU A 150 -3.14 11.93 -1.53
CA LEU A 150 -2.89 11.01 -2.65
C LEU A 150 -3.85 11.23 -3.83
N LYS A 151 -4.81 12.16 -3.72
CA LYS A 151 -5.89 12.36 -4.71
C LYS A 151 -6.54 11.03 -5.10
N LEU A 152 -6.89 10.22 -4.10
CA LEU A 152 -7.43 8.89 -4.35
C LEU A 152 -8.71 8.97 -5.18
N ASP A 153 -8.78 8.13 -6.20
CA ASP A 153 -9.94 8.02 -7.07
C ASP A 153 -11.18 7.61 -6.27
N SER A 154 -12.28 8.32 -6.46
CA SER A 154 -13.51 8.13 -5.67
C SER A 154 -14.18 6.79 -5.95
N TYR A 155 -14.10 6.28 -7.18
CA TYR A 155 -14.63 4.97 -7.53
C TYR A 155 -13.83 3.85 -6.82
N ARG A 156 -12.49 3.96 -6.79
CA ARG A 156 -11.63 3.03 -6.05
C ARG A 156 -11.94 3.06 -4.55
N VAL A 157 -12.05 4.25 -3.96
CA VAL A 157 -12.38 4.41 -2.53
C VAL A 157 -13.74 3.80 -2.19
N SER A 158 -14.70 3.87 -3.09
CA SER A 158 -16.04 3.32 -2.86
C SER A 158 -16.12 1.80 -3.03
N ASN A 159 -15.26 1.20 -3.87
CA ASN A 159 -15.40 -0.20 -4.29
C ASN A 159 -14.24 -1.10 -3.81
N TYR A 160 -12.99 -0.63 -3.88
CA TYR A 160 -11.80 -1.48 -3.73
C TYR A 160 -10.94 -1.15 -2.50
N CYS A 161 -11.06 0.07 -1.96
CA CYS A 161 -10.29 0.51 -0.81
C CYS A 161 -11.11 1.44 0.08
N LYS A 162 -12.21 0.94 0.62
CA LYS A 162 -13.09 1.66 1.55
C LYS A 162 -12.32 2.10 2.81
N MET A 163 -12.71 3.21 3.40
CA MET A 163 -12.21 3.59 4.72
C MET A 163 -12.58 2.55 5.77
N VAL A 164 -11.92 2.59 6.91
CA VAL A 164 -12.22 1.68 8.03
C VAL A 164 -13.70 1.75 8.41
N ASP A 165 -14.34 0.59 8.51
CA ASP A 165 -15.76 0.50 8.85
C ASP A 165 -16.03 1.02 10.28
N SER A 166 -17.06 1.85 10.43
CA SER A 166 -17.40 2.51 11.69
C SER A 166 -17.90 1.54 12.76
N LYS A 167 -18.61 0.46 12.36
CA LYS A 167 -19.07 -0.61 13.29
C LYS A 167 -17.88 -1.39 13.80
N PHE A 168 -16.95 -1.76 12.87
CA PHE A 168 -15.71 -2.41 13.26
C PHE A 168 -14.92 -1.55 14.24
N LEU A 169 -14.72 -0.28 13.93
CA LEU A 169 -13.97 0.66 14.75
C LEU A 169 -14.57 0.82 16.16
N LYS A 170 -15.90 0.92 16.25
CA LYS A 170 -16.64 0.96 17.51
C LYS A 170 -16.43 -0.32 18.33
N GLU A 171 -16.64 -1.48 17.72
CA GLU A 171 -16.57 -2.78 18.43
C GLU A 171 -15.14 -3.12 18.86
N VAL A 172 -14.13 -2.91 17.99
CA VAL A 172 -12.73 -3.22 18.33
C VAL A 172 -12.22 -2.33 19.47
N ASN A 173 -12.66 -1.08 19.54
CA ASN A 173 -12.27 -0.16 20.62
C ASN A 173 -13.05 -0.40 21.92
N LYS A 174 -14.30 -0.86 21.83
CA LYS A 174 -15.10 -1.28 23.00
C LYS A 174 -14.57 -2.58 23.60
N LYS A 175 -14.40 -3.61 22.78
CA LYS A 175 -14.04 -4.96 23.22
C LYS A 175 -12.56 -5.15 23.54
N LYS A 176 -11.68 -4.36 22.88
CA LYS A 176 -10.22 -4.41 23.07
C LYS A 176 -9.67 -5.83 23.03
N PRO A 177 -9.81 -6.57 21.92
CA PRO A 177 -9.44 -7.96 21.83
C PRO A 177 -7.96 -8.17 22.19
N THR A 178 -7.68 -9.28 22.89
CA THR A 178 -6.33 -9.67 23.35
C THR A 178 -5.74 -10.79 22.50
N SER A 179 -6.56 -11.49 21.72
CA SER A 179 -6.13 -12.56 20.80
C SER A 179 -6.44 -12.22 19.35
N MET A 180 -5.67 -12.80 18.42
CA MET A 180 -5.89 -12.65 16.98
C MET A 180 -7.25 -13.23 16.56
N SER A 181 -7.66 -14.34 17.16
CA SER A 181 -8.98 -14.94 16.90
C SER A 181 -10.12 -13.99 17.28
N ALA A 182 -10.06 -13.40 18.48
CA ALA A 182 -11.08 -12.42 18.92
C ALA A 182 -11.11 -11.17 18.03
N LEU A 183 -9.94 -10.71 17.53
CA LEU A 183 -9.88 -9.62 16.57
C LEU A 183 -10.52 -10.01 15.23
N ALA A 184 -10.23 -11.21 14.73
CA ALA A 184 -10.83 -11.75 13.50
C ALA A 184 -12.36 -11.87 13.62
N ASP A 185 -12.87 -12.35 14.78
CA ASP A 185 -14.30 -12.42 15.04
C ASP A 185 -14.96 -11.04 14.95
N ILE A 186 -14.35 -10.01 15.54
CA ILE A 186 -14.87 -8.64 15.45
C ILE A 186 -14.83 -8.18 13.99
N TRP A 187 -13.70 -8.39 13.27
CA TRP A 187 -13.55 -8.02 11.87
C TRP A 187 -14.67 -8.57 11.01
N TYR A 188 -14.84 -9.91 10.98
CA TYR A 188 -15.83 -10.55 10.10
C TYR A 188 -17.29 -10.32 10.53
N ASN A 189 -17.57 -10.15 11.81
CA ASN A 189 -18.93 -9.94 12.28
C ASN A 189 -19.44 -8.51 12.13
N THR A 190 -18.54 -7.56 11.84
CA THR A 190 -18.90 -6.14 11.67
C THR A 190 -18.92 -5.70 10.22
N GLN A 191 -18.27 -6.44 9.32
CA GLN A 191 -18.20 -6.09 7.90
C GLN A 191 -19.45 -6.52 7.18
N SER A 192 -20.18 -5.58 6.57
CA SER A 192 -21.39 -5.85 5.80
C SER A 192 -21.15 -6.71 4.56
N ASP A 193 -19.93 -6.70 4.02
CA ASP A 193 -19.55 -7.37 2.78
C ASP A 193 -18.93 -8.76 3.01
N SER A 194 -18.90 -9.27 4.23
CA SER A 194 -18.26 -10.57 4.56
C SER A 194 -19.17 -11.77 4.36
N TYR A 195 -19.93 -11.81 3.28
CA TYR A 195 -20.86 -12.89 2.94
C TYR A 195 -20.19 -14.21 2.55
N ARG A 196 -18.90 -14.20 2.22
CA ARG A 196 -18.12 -15.41 1.88
C ARG A 196 -17.41 -15.96 3.12
N SER A 197 -17.01 -17.24 3.03
CA SER A 197 -16.17 -17.87 4.06
C SER A 197 -14.97 -17.01 4.44
N ARG A 198 -14.60 -17.04 5.72
CA ARG A 198 -13.41 -16.35 6.26
C ARG A 198 -12.10 -16.80 5.61
N SER A 199 -12.04 -18.01 5.05
CA SER A 199 -10.90 -18.53 4.30
C SER A 199 -10.92 -18.18 2.81
N SER A 200 -12.04 -17.63 2.31
CA SER A 200 -12.15 -17.29 0.88
C SER A 200 -11.25 -16.13 0.51
N HIS A 201 -10.40 -16.30 -0.50
CA HIS A 201 -9.57 -15.23 -1.05
C HIS A 201 -10.38 -13.97 -1.42
N TYR A 202 -11.59 -14.15 -1.96
CA TYR A 202 -12.50 -13.08 -2.35
C TYR A 202 -13.54 -12.72 -1.29
N ASN A 203 -13.21 -12.85 0.00
CA ASN A 203 -14.06 -12.33 1.06
C ASN A 203 -14.19 -10.79 0.91
N GLY A 204 -15.41 -10.26 0.90
CA GLY A 204 -15.68 -8.84 0.63
C GLY A 204 -15.05 -7.89 1.66
N SER A 205 -14.74 -8.37 2.86
CA SER A 205 -14.06 -7.59 3.89
C SER A 205 -12.64 -7.12 3.51
N ARG A 206 -12.05 -7.70 2.46
CA ARG A 206 -10.74 -7.29 1.92
C ARG A 206 -10.72 -5.88 1.32
N TYR A 207 -11.87 -5.35 0.88
CA TYR A 207 -11.95 -4.11 0.13
C TYR A 207 -11.91 -2.85 1.01
N HIS A 208 -10.93 -2.78 1.92
CA HIS A 208 -10.64 -1.62 2.77
C HIS A 208 -9.22 -1.09 2.52
N MET A 209 -8.97 0.21 2.81
CA MET A 209 -7.64 0.82 2.73
C MET A 209 -6.61 0.01 3.50
N THR A 210 -7.01 -0.47 4.69
CA THR A 210 -6.24 -1.43 5.51
C THR A 210 -7.01 -2.74 5.57
N ASN A 211 -6.53 -3.73 4.84
CA ASN A 211 -7.15 -5.04 4.76
C ASN A 211 -6.57 -5.99 5.82
N LEU A 212 -7.32 -6.25 6.90
CA LEU A 212 -6.94 -7.25 7.91
C LEU A 212 -7.34 -8.67 7.51
N HIS A 213 -8.20 -8.88 6.49
CA HIS A 213 -8.45 -10.24 5.99
C HIS A 213 -7.14 -10.91 5.55
N ALA A 214 -6.24 -10.17 4.88
CA ALA A 214 -4.91 -10.67 4.54
C ALA A 214 -4.08 -11.04 5.77
N THR A 215 -4.29 -10.37 6.91
CA THR A 215 -3.59 -10.71 8.15
C THR A 215 -4.01 -12.08 8.68
N PHE A 216 -5.29 -12.39 8.60
CA PHE A 216 -5.83 -13.66 9.10
C PHE A 216 -5.62 -14.83 8.14
N THR A 217 -5.41 -14.58 6.85
CA THR A 217 -5.31 -15.63 5.82
C THR A 217 -3.91 -15.80 5.25
N LYS A 218 -3.14 -14.71 5.14
CA LYS A 218 -1.80 -14.69 4.51
C LYS A 218 -0.68 -14.30 5.49
N GLY A 219 -1.02 -13.85 6.71
CA GLY A 219 -0.03 -13.35 7.68
C GLY A 219 0.59 -12.00 7.31
N THR A 220 -0.08 -11.18 6.50
CA THR A 220 0.37 -9.85 6.10
C THR A 220 -0.70 -8.79 6.35
N ILE A 221 -0.30 -7.58 6.71
CA ILE A 221 -1.18 -6.41 6.68
C ILE A 221 -1.13 -5.85 5.27
N GLU A 222 -2.27 -5.80 4.59
CA GLU A 222 -2.35 -5.28 3.23
C GLU A 222 -2.92 -3.86 3.23
N PHE A 223 -2.20 -2.95 2.58
CA PHE A 223 -2.62 -1.57 2.31
C PHE A 223 -3.02 -1.44 0.84
N ARG A 224 -4.31 -1.28 0.56
CA ARG A 224 -4.88 -1.28 -0.79
C ARG A 224 -5.17 0.11 -1.36
N LEU A 225 -4.91 1.17 -0.61
CA LEU A 225 -5.33 2.52 -0.96
C LEU A 225 -4.56 3.14 -2.11
N PHE A 226 -3.36 2.65 -2.43
CA PHE A 226 -2.47 3.36 -3.33
C PHE A 226 -2.83 3.22 -4.80
N GLN A 227 -2.46 4.22 -5.55
CA GLN A 227 -2.54 4.34 -7.00
C GLN A 227 -1.44 5.28 -7.49
N PHE A 228 -1.03 5.15 -8.75
CA PHE A 228 -0.19 6.17 -9.36
C PHE A 228 -1.06 7.33 -9.86
N ASP A 229 -0.46 8.50 -10.01
CA ASP A 229 -1.18 9.68 -10.49
C ASP A 229 -1.76 9.45 -11.89
N ASN A 230 -2.92 10.02 -12.15
CA ASN A 230 -3.41 10.16 -13.51
C ASN A 230 -2.45 11.05 -14.31
N PRO A 231 -2.25 10.78 -15.62
CA PRO A 231 -1.46 11.66 -16.45
C PRO A 231 -2.11 13.04 -16.52
N SER A 232 -1.30 14.08 -16.62
CA SER A 232 -1.74 15.32 -17.24
C SER A 232 -2.10 15.01 -18.71
N LEU A 233 -2.98 15.81 -19.32
CA LEU A 233 -3.56 15.59 -20.68
C LEU A 233 -2.52 15.21 -21.75
N ASP A 234 -1.26 15.55 -21.56
CA ASP A 234 -0.15 15.37 -22.52
C ASP A 234 0.83 14.25 -22.15
N LYS A 235 0.61 13.51 -21.04
CA LYS A 235 1.54 12.48 -20.59
C LYS A 235 0.80 11.20 -20.27
N LYS A 236 1.26 10.07 -20.80
CA LYS A 236 0.80 8.75 -20.34
C LYS A 236 1.05 8.65 -18.84
N GLY A 237 -0.02 8.53 -18.07
CA GLY A 237 0.06 8.26 -16.62
C GLY A 237 0.70 6.93 -16.42
N GLY A 238 1.49 6.85 -15.40
CA GLY A 238 2.22 5.65 -15.30
C GLY A 238 2.85 5.38 -13.96
N ILE A 239 3.47 4.26 -13.93
CA ILE A 239 4.25 3.75 -12.82
C ILE A 239 5.32 4.76 -12.43
N HIS A 240 5.28 5.25 -11.19
CA HIS A 240 6.21 6.24 -10.68
C HIS A 240 7.04 5.67 -9.53
N ALA A 241 8.33 5.43 -9.78
CA ALA A 241 9.25 4.79 -8.84
C ALA A 241 9.38 5.54 -7.49
N GLY A 242 9.30 6.87 -7.50
CA GLY A 242 9.32 7.69 -6.28
C GLY A 242 8.04 7.52 -5.44
N GLN A 243 6.87 7.46 -6.08
CA GLN A 243 5.61 7.17 -5.39
C GLN A 243 5.63 5.77 -4.78
N LEU A 244 6.09 4.78 -5.53
CA LEU A 244 6.19 3.40 -5.06
C LEU A 244 7.04 3.30 -3.79
N LYS A 245 8.26 3.86 -3.78
CA LYS A 245 9.11 3.93 -2.58
C LYS A 245 8.41 4.64 -1.43
N SER A 246 7.76 5.78 -1.70
CA SER A 246 7.07 6.57 -0.66
C SER A 246 5.92 5.81 -0.02
N TYR A 247 5.16 5.04 -0.81
CA TYR A 247 4.05 4.22 -0.33
C TYR A 247 4.54 3.06 0.55
N ILE A 248 5.61 2.38 0.12
CA ILE A 248 6.23 1.31 0.91
C ILE A 248 6.75 1.86 2.25
N GLN A 249 7.48 2.97 2.21
CA GLN A 249 7.99 3.62 3.41
C GLN A 249 6.86 4.01 4.37
N LEU A 250 5.74 4.54 3.85
CA LEU A 250 4.58 4.89 4.67
C LEU A 250 3.98 3.66 5.37
N CYS A 251 3.77 2.56 4.64
CA CYS A 251 3.22 1.32 5.21
C CYS A 251 4.12 0.73 6.30
N LEU A 252 5.43 0.69 6.05
CA LEU A 252 6.42 0.23 7.02
C LEU A 252 6.42 1.07 8.29
N ALA A 253 6.37 2.40 8.14
CA ALA A 253 6.36 3.33 9.27
C ALA A 253 5.05 3.27 10.07
N LEU A 254 3.90 3.09 9.40
CA LEU A 254 2.60 2.89 10.04
C LEU A 254 2.57 1.61 10.86
N SER A 255 3.06 0.51 10.29
CA SER A 255 3.17 -0.78 10.96
C SER A 255 4.06 -0.66 12.21
N GLU A 256 5.24 -0.03 12.10
CA GLU A 256 6.15 0.13 13.23
C GLU A 256 5.58 1.04 14.32
N MET A 257 5.01 2.20 13.96
CA MET A 257 4.35 3.08 14.91
C MET A 257 3.25 2.36 15.69
N ALA A 258 2.46 1.53 15.02
CA ALA A 258 1.37 0.79 15.65
C ALA A 258 1.87 -0.20 16.72
N LYS A 259 3.08 -0.74 16.56
CA LYS A 259 3.74 -1.63 17.54
C LYS A 259 4.28 -0.85 18.73
N GLU A 260 4.80 0.34 18.51
CA GLU A 260 5.47 1.14 19.55
C GLU A 260 4.50 1.94 20.44
N VAL A 261 3.37 2.42 19.89
CA VAL A 261 2.44 3.24 20.69
C VAL A 261 1.63 2.39 21.67
N SER A 262 1.46 2.88 22.89
CA SER A 262 0.64 2.22 23.90
C SER A 262 -0.85 2.21 23.54
N LYS A 263 -1.32 3.29 22.89
CA LYS A 263 -2.70 3.49 22.39
C LYS A 263 -2.70 4.48 21.23
N ALA A 264 -3.70 4.36 20.35
CA ALA A 264 -3.95 5.29 19.25
C ALA A 264 -5.43 5.73 19.26
N SER A 265 -5.68 7.00 18.89
CA SER A 265 -7.02 7.54 18.69
C SER A 265 -7.49 7.27 17.27
N SER A 266 -8.77 6.96 17.10
CA SER A 266 -9.42 6.82 15.80
C SER A 266 -10.12 8.09 15.32
N ARG A 267 -10.11 9.17 16.13
CA ARG A 267 -10.80 10.41 15.78
C ARG A 267 -9.98 11.20 14.77
N PRO A 268 -10.51 11.51 13.58
CA PRO A 268 -9.87 12.42 12.66
C PRO A 268 -9.66 13.79 13.32
N GLN A 269 -8.49 14.37 13.09
CA GLN A 269 -8.24 15.75 13.51
C GLN A 269 -8.79 16.67 12.41
N GLN A 270 -9.58 17.67 12.82
CA GLN A 270 -9.92 18.78 11.95
C GLN A 270 -8.66 19.64 11.78
N ASN A 271 -8.15 19.74 10.56
CA ASN A 271 -6.95 20.51 10.27
C ASN A 271 -7.30 21.66 9.32
N GLU A 272 -7.14 22.88 9.79
CA GLU A 272 -7.23 24.08 8.96
C GLU A 272 -6.11 24.12 7.91
N ASN A 273 -4.93 23.56 8.27
CA ASN A 273 -3.78 23.43 7.41
C ASN A 273 -3.39 21.93 7.24
N PRO A 274 -3.98 21.21 6.26
CA PRO A 274 -3.71 19.80 6.05
C PRO A 274 -2.26 19.51 5.65
N LYS A 275 -1.58 20.42 4.95
CA LYS A 275 -0.17 20.25 4.59
C LYS A 275 0.74 20.25 5.82
N TYR A 276 0.52 21.16 6.76
CA TYR A 276 1.24 21.18 8.03
C TYR A 276 0.95 19.93 8.87
N ALA A 277 -0.31 19.52 8.93
CA ALA A 277 -0.72 18.33 9.66
C ALA A 277 -0.04 17.07 9.11
N MET A 278 -0.03 16.90 7.78
CA MET A 278 0.66 15.78 7.13
C MET A 278 2.16 15.82 7.42
N ARG A 279 2.82 16.95 7.22
CA ARG A 279 4.25 17.09 7.52
C ARG A 279 4.58 16.71 8.96
N THR A 280 3.79 17.21 9.91
CA THR A 280 3.99 16.93 11.33
C THR A 280 3.81 15.44 11.64
N TRP A 281 2.81 14.81 11.02
CA TRP A 281 2.58 13.38 11.16
C TRP A 281 3.72 12.55 10.57
N LEU A 282 4.21 12.89 9.37
CA LEU A 282 5.35 12.22 8.75
C LEU A 282 6.61 12.31 9.62
N LEU A 283 6.89 13.45 10.25
CA LEU A 283 8.00 13.57 11.20
C LEU A 283 7.84 12.63 12.41
N ARG A 284 6.62 12.45 12.91
CA ARG A 284 6.31 11.49 13.99
C ARG A 284 6.46 10.04 13.53
N LEU A 285 6.23 9.76 12.25
CA LEU A 285 6.47 8.45 11.61
C LEU A 285 7.96 8.18 11.35
N GLY A 286 8.85 9.13 11.66
CA GLY A 286 10.29 8.96 11.44
C GLY A 286 10.79 9.43 10.07
N PHE A 287 9.98 10.14 9.28
CA PHE A 287 10.37 10.66 7.96
C PHE A 287 11.29 11.87 8.11
N ILE A 288 12.51 11.64 8.58
CA ILE A 288 13.54 12.65 8.84
C ILE A 288 14.77 12.33 7.98
N GLY A 289 15.44 13.37 7.50
CA GLY A 289 16.64 13.25 6.64
C GLY A 289 16.33 13.05 5.16
N ASP A 290 17.40 12.94 4.36
CA ASP A 290 17.31 12.94 2.89
C ASP A 290 16.69 11.67 2.32
N GLU A 291 16.83 10.53 3.00
CA GLU A 291 16.23 9.26 2.61
C GLU A 291 14.71 9.36 2.42
N PHE A 292 14.05 10.21 3.19
CA PHE A 292 12.60 10.40 3.16
C PHE A 292 12.16 11.71 2.48
N ALA A 293 13.08 12.45 1.86
CA ALA A 293 12.77 13.74 1.20
C ALA A 293 11.68 13.58 0.13
N THR A 294 11.85 12.61 -0.77
CA THR A 294 10.88 12.29 -1.83
C THR A 294 9.51 11.90 -1.25
N ALA A 295 9.48 11.12 -0.17
CA ALA A 295 8.23 10.71 0.45
C ALA A 295 7.51 11.91 1.09
N ARG A 296 8.24 12.80 1.77
CA ARG A 296 7.66 14.04 2.33
C ARG A 296 7.07 14.93 1.24
N GLU A 297 7.78 15.08 0.12
CA GLU A 297 7.29 15.84 -1.03
C GLU A 297 6.01 15.23 -1.61
N ILE A 298 6.04 13.95 -1.99
CA ILE A 298 4.92 13.26 -2.61
C ILE A 298 3.68 13.27 -1.71
N LEU A 299 3.85 12.99 -0.42
CA LEU A 299 2.73 12.92 0.53
C LEU A 299 2.18 14.29 0.95
N THR A 300 2.85 15.40 0.62
CA THR A 300 2.38 16.76 0.96
C THR A 300 2.01 17.62 -0.24
N ARG A 301 2.47 17.29 -1.45
CA ARG A 301 2.37 18.16 -2.63
C ARG A 301 0.94 18.55 -3.01
N ASN A 302 -0.02 17.65 -2.83
CA ASN A 302 -1.42 17.86 -3.22
C ASN A 302 -2.26 18.54 -2.13
N LEU A 303 -1.72 18.70 -0.92
CA LEU A 303 -2.44 19.29 0.20
C LEU A 303 -2.35 20.83 0.15
N ARG A 304 -3.45 21.48 0.48
CA ARG A 304 -3.50 22.94 0.64
C ARG A 304 -2.79 23.40 1.90
N GLY A 305 -2.40 24.66 1.93
CA GLY A 305 -1.78 25.31 3.08
C GLY A 305 -0.26 25.31 3.01
N ASP A 306 0.36 25.68 4.10
CA ASP A 306 1.81 25.83 4.27
C ASP A 306 2.38 24.70 5.13
N ALA A 307 3.55 24.18 4.75
CA ALA A 307 4.20 23.10 5.49
C ALA A 307 4.95 23.59 6.74
N ALA A 308 5.30 24.87 6.83
CA ALA A 308 6.10 25.44 7.91
C ALA A 308 5.26 26.00 9.05
N PHE A 309 4.10 26.57 8.76
CA PHE A 309 3.30 27.31 9.74
C PHE A 309 1.93 26.66 9.96
N ARG A 310 1.57 26.46 11.24
CA ARG A 310 0.29 25.84 11.62
C ARG A 310 -0.92 26.69 11.16
N SER A 311 -0.84 27.99 11.28
CA SER A 311 -1.89 28.95 10.90
C SER A 311 -1.94 29.23 9.39
N GLY A 312 -1.04 28.68 8.59
CA GLY A 312 -0.95 28.92 7.13
C GLY A 312 -0.37 30.28 6.75
N THR A 313 -0.08 31.15 7.70
CA THR A 313 0.58 32.45 7.52
C THR A 313 1.72 32.61 8.52
N ARG A 314 2.78 33.30 8.09
CA ARG A 314 3.81 33.78 9.01
C ARG A 314 3.12 34.81 9.93
N ALA A 315 3.12 34.59 11.25
CA ALA A 315 2.75 35.64 12.18
C ALA A 315 3.78 36.78 11.97
N CYS A 316 3.30 37.95 11.52
CA CYS A 316 4.11 39.17 11.46
C CYS A 316 4.47 39.62 12.85
#